data_e91efa470e112b4ffc495b08059b1843
#
_entry.id   e91efa470e112b4ffc495b08059b1843
#
_cell.length_a   1.000
_cell.length_b   1.000
_cell.length_c   1.000
_cell.angle_alpha   90.00
_cell.angle_beta   90.00
_cell.angle_gamma   90.00
#
_symmetry.space_group_name_H-M   'P 1'
#
loop_
_entity.id
_entity.type
_entity.pdbx_description
1 polymer ?
#
loop_
_entity_poly.entity_id
_entity_poly.type
_entity_poly.pdbx_seq_one_letter_code
_entity_poly.pdbx_strand_id
1 'polypeptide(L)'
;MIDKAYLLELCQQFELPLQESMADQLDKYAELLVEWNEKINLTAITEPKDIVVKHFVDSLLLTKAIELPEGASLIDVGTGAGFPSVPVAVLRSDIKLTLLDSLNKRLVFLEELCKAIGVKSATVHARAEDGGKDKKHREKYDFACARAVASLRNLSEYCLPFVKVGGAFIALKGPDWKEELAEAKNAIGTMGGKVEKVEEFTLPDESKRAILIIRKVSQTPPQFPRTAAKMTKKPIV
;
A
#
# COMPACT_ATOMS: atom_id res chain seq x y z
N MET A 1 -7.35 -12.03 -19.15
CA MET A 1 -7.33 -10.63 -19.69
C MET A 1 -5.92 -10.10 -19.82
N ILE A 2 -5.04 -10.26 -18.81
CA ILE A 2 -3.62 -9.92 -18.91
C ILE A 2 -2.83 -11.05 -19.59
N ASP A 3 -1.63 -10.74 -20.09
CA ASP A 3 -0.65 -11.75 -20.50
C ASP A 3 0.03 -12.35 -19.26
N LYS A 4 -0.42 -13.54 -18.85
CA LYS A 4 0.11 -14.24 -17.67
C LYS A 4 1.56 -14.71 -17.87
N ALA A 5 1.95 -15.07 -19.11
CA ALA A 5 3.32 -15.47 -19.39
C ALA A 5 4.27 -14.27 -19.20
N TYR A 6 3.88 -13.08 -19.67
CA TYR A 6 4.62 -11.84 -19.46
C TYR A 6 4.72 -11.47 -17.98
N LEU A 7 3.61 -11.61 -17.20
CA LEU A 7 3.64 -11.38 -15.76
C LEU A 7 4.63 -12.31 -15.05
N LEU A 8 4.61 -13.60 -15.37
CA LEU A 8 5.51 -14.60 -14.77
C LEU A 8 6.98 -14.33 -15.15
N GLU A 9 7.24 -13.98 -16.41
CA GLU A 9 8.58 -13.59 -16.88
C GLU A 9 9.11 -12.39 -16.08
N LEU A 10 8.33 -11.33 -15.93
CA LEU A 10 8.73 -10.16 -15.14
C LEU A 10 8.95 -10.51 -13.66
N CYS A 11 8.07 -11.31 -13.08
CA CYS A 11 8.24 -11.76 -11.70
C CYS A 11 9.55 -12.55 -11.54
N GLN A 12 9.91 -13.40 -12.49
CA GLN A 12 11.20 -14.09 -12.50
C GLN A 12 12.38 -13.13 -12.60
N GLN A 13 12.32 -12.11 -13.47
CA GLN A 13 13.37 -11.09 -13.61
C GLN A 13 13.60 -10.31 -12.31
N PHE A 14 12.54 -10.03 -11.55
CA PHE A 14 12.61 -9.39 -10.24
C PHE A 14 12.79 -10.37 -9.07
N GLU A 15 12.98 -11.65 -9.34
CA GLU A 15 13.10 -12.72 -8.31
C GLU A 15 11.89 -12.76 -7.36
N LEU A 16 10.69 -12.52 -7.87
CA LEU A 16 9.44 -12.62 -7.14
C LEU A 16 8.88 -14.04 -7.31
N PRO A 17 8.57 -14.79 -6.23
CA PRO A 17 8.20 -16.22 -6.31
C PRO A 17 6.73 -16.41 -6.71
N LEU A 18 6.29 -15.80 -7.83
CA LEU A 18 4.91 -15.92 -8.33
C LEU A 18 4.70 -17.27 -9.04
N GLN A 19 3.66 -17.99 -8.65
CA GLN A 19 3.25 -19.27 -9.26
C GLN A 19 2.12 -19.05 -10.28
N GLU A 20 1.90 -20.01 -11.19
CA GLU A 20 0.84 -19.93 -12.21
C GLU A 20 -0.55 -19.71 -11.59
N SER A 21 -0.90 -20.42 -10.51
CA SER A 21 -2.17 -20.24 -9.81
C SER A 21 -2.35 -18.81 -9.25
N MET A 22 -1.27 -18.16 -8.85
CA MET A 22 -1.27 -16.76 -8.40
C MET A 22 -1.44 -15.81 -9.60
N ALA A 23 -0.85 -16.14 -10.75
CA ALA A 23 -1.06 -15.39 -11.99
C ALA A 23 -2.53 -15.49 -12.45
N ASP A 24 -3.20 -16.64 -12.27
CA ASP A 24 -4.64 -16.77 -12.53
C ASP A 24 -5.48 -15.88 -11.60
N GLN A 25 -5.12 -15.77 -10.33
CA GLN A 25 -5.77 -14.85 -9.38
C GLN A 25 -5.61 -13.39 -9.81
N LEU A 26 -4.40 -12.99 -10.24
CA LEU A 26 -4.11 -11.63 -10.71
C LEU A 26 -4.78 -11.34 -12.06
N ASP A 27 -4.93 -12.31 -12.96
CA ASP A 27 -5.72 -12.15 -14.18
C ASP A 27 -7.19 -11.88 -13.85
N LYS A 28 -7.77 -12.65 -12.92
CA LYS A 28 -9.13 -12.42 -12.44
C LYS A 28 -9.28 -11.05 -11.76
N TYR A 29 -8.28 -10.61 -11.02
CA TYR A 29 -8.23 -9.27 -10.46
C TYR A 29 -8.31 -8.21 -11.55
N ALA A 30 -7.51 -8.34 -12.61
CA ALA A 30 -7.49 -7.39 -13.73
C ALA A 30 -8.86 -7.30 -14.43
N GLU A 31 -9.54 -8.44 -14.65
CA GLU A 31 -10.89 -8.47 -15.21
C GLU A 31 -11.88 -7.64 -14.37
N LEU A 32 -11.94 -7.93 -13.06
CA LEU A 32 -12.85 -7.23 -12.15
C LEU A 32 -12.48 -5.76 -11.99
N LEU A 33 -11.18 -5.44 -11.98
CA LEU A 33 -10.71 -4.05 -11.91
C LEU A 33 -11.23 -3.22 -13.09
N VAL A 34 -11.12 -3.73 -14.31
CA VAL A 34 -11.59 -3.02 -15.52
C VAL A 34 -13.11 -2.91 -15.54
N GLU A 35 -13.82 -3.99 -15.21
CA GLU A 35 -15.28 -3.99 -15.13
C GLU A 35 -15.80 -2.94 -14.12
N TRP A 36 -15.26 -2.94 -12.91
CA TRP A 36 -15.68 -2.01 -11.87
C TRP A 36 -15.22 -0.58 -12.13
N ASN A 37 -14.10 -0.41 -12.85
CA ASN A 37 -13.59 0.92 -13.19
C ASN A 37 -14.56 1.72 -14.08
N GLU A 38 -15.38 1.06 -14.90
CA GLU A 38 -16.46 1.68 -15.66
C GLU A 38 -17.53 2.32 -14.76
N LYS A 39 -17.68 1.80 -13.53
CA LYS A 39 -18.73 2.20 -12.58
C LYS A 39 -18.26 3.24 -11.56
N ILE A 40 -17.00 3.13 -11.07
CA ILE A 40 -16.56 3.89 -9.88
C ILE A 40 -15.18 4.56 -9.95
N ASN A 41 -14.54 4.64 -11.10
CA ASN A 41 -13.23 5.27 -11.30
C ASN A 41 -12.18 4.81 -10.26
N LEU A 42 -11.72 3.58 -10.39
CA LEU A 42 -10.72 2.97 -9.52
C LEU A 42 -9.29 3.33 -9.90
N THR A 43 -9.03 3.40 -11.22
CA THR A 43 -7.70 3.64 -11.77
C THR A 43 -7.79 4.31 -13.14
N ALA A 44 -6.74 5.07 -13.51
CA ALA A 44 -6.54 5.54 -14.87
C ALA A 44 -5.82 4.50 -15.77
N ILE A 45 -5.29 3.42 -15.18
CA ILE A 45 -4.51 2.40 -15.88
C ILE A 45 -5.42 1.20 -16.15
N THR A 46 -5.81 1.03 -17.42
CA THR A 46 -6.73 -0.01 -17.88
C THR A 46 -6.14 -0.95 -18.92
N GLU A 47 -5.04 -0.54 -19.56
CA GLU A 47 -4.35 -1.37 -20.54
C GLU A 47 -3.72 -2.60 -19.88
N PRO A 48 -3.96 -3.83 -20.38
CA PRO A 48 -3.51 -5.06 -19.75
C PRO A 48 -2.01 -5.10 -19.44
N LYS A 49 -1.16 -4.62 -20.34
CA LYS A 49 0.29 -4.56 -20.16
C LYS A 49 0.69 -3.59 -19.03
N ASP A 50 0.03 -2.44 -18.96
CA ASP A 50 0.27 -1.45 -17.92
C ASP A 50 -0.24 -1.92 -16.55
N ILE A 51 -1.34 -2.67 -16.49
CA ILE A 51 -1.81 -3.31 -15.26
C ILE A 51 -0.75 -4.28 -14.72
N VAL A 52 -0.16 -5.11 -15.60
CA VAL A 52 0.92 -6.02 -15.20
C VAL A 52 2.09 -5.24 -14.61
N VAL A 53 2.60 -4.24 -15.32
CA VAL A 53 3.83 -3.50 -14.93
C VAL A 53 3.58 -2.55 -13.78
N LYS A 54 2.60 -1.64 -13.93
CA LYS A 54 2.39 -0.49 -13.02
C LYS A 54 1.50 -0.78 -11.83
N HIS A 55 0.78 -1.91 -11.88
CA HIS A 55 -0.03 -2.34 -10.73
C HIS A 55 0.53 -3.59 -10.08
N PHE A 56 0.67 -4.72 -10.80
CA PHE A 56 1.04 -5.98 -10.15
C PHE A 56 2.51 -6.04 -9.79
N VAL A 57 3.43 -5.89 -10.76
CA VAL A 57 4.87 -5.94 -10.48
C VAL A 57 5.27 -4.83 -9.49
N ASP A 58 4.84 -3.58 -9.72
CA ASP A 58 5.08 -2.45 -8.82
C ASP A 58 4.65 -2.75 -7.37
N SER A 59 3.49 -3.41 -7.19
CA SER A 59 3.00 -3.80 -5.87
C SER A 59 3.81 -4.92 -5.22
N LEU A 60 4.16 -5.96 -6.00
CA LEU A 60 4.90 -7.12 -5.52
C LEU A 60 6.33 -6.78 -5.09
N LEU A 61 6.95 -5.74 -5.66
CA LEU A 61 8.26 -5.23 -5.25
C LEU A 61 8.33 -4.84 -3.77
N LEU A 62 7.19 -4.58 -3.11
CA LEU A 62 7.12 -4.38 -1.68
C LEU A 62 7.77 -5.56 -0.91
N THR A 63 7.58 -6.78 -1.37
CA THR A 63 8.12 -7.99 -0.72
C THR A 63 9.63 -8.14 -0.89
N LYS A 64 10.25 -7.43 -1.86
CA LYS A 64 11.71 -7.34 -2.01
C LYS A 64 12.30 -6.27 -1.08
N ALA A 65 11.55 -5.21 -0.84
CA ALA A 65 12.04 -4.08 -0.03
C ALA A 65 12.08 -4.40 1.47
N ILE A 66 11.21 -5.27 1.97
CA ILE A 66 11.14 -5.63 3.38
C ILE A 66 10.65 -7.08 3.54
N GLU A 67 11.29 -7.80 4.47
CA GLU A 67 10.80 -9.09 4.92
C GLU A 67 9.56 -8.90 5.80
N LEU A 68 8.47 -9.59 5.43
CA LEU A 68 7.25 -9.65 6.20
C LEU A 68 7.22 -10.98 6.95
N PRO A 69 7.28 -11.02 8.29
CA PRO A 69 7.18 -12.24 9.08
C PRO A 69 5.89 -13.02 8.77
N GLU A 70 5.91 -14.33 8.99
CA GLU A 70 4.73 -15.17 8.81
C GLU A 70 3.58 -14.70 9.70
N GLY A 71 2.38 -14.60 9.13
CA GLY A 71 1.18 -14.14 9.81
C GLY A 71 1.18 -12.64 10.20
N ALA A 72 2.10 -11.84 9.63
CA ALA A 72 2.17 -10.41 9.90
C ALA A 72 0.86 -9.69 9.57
N SER A 73 0.51 -8.70 10.38
CA SER A 73 -0.64 -7.83 10.14
C SER A 73 -0.23 -6.62 9.29
N LEU A 74 -0.90 -6.44 8.15
CA LEU A 74 -0.69 -5.34 7.21
C LEU A 74 -1.98 -4.54 7.05
N ILE A 75 -1.92 -3.23 7.26
CA ILE A 75 -3.00 -2.30 6.89
C ILE A 75 -2.60 -1.47 5.68
N ASP A 76 -3.48 -1.43 4.68
CA ASP A 76 -3.35 -0.56 3.51
C ASP A 76 -4.19 0.70 3.70
N VAL A 77 -3.54 1.84 3.81
CA VAL A 77 -4.17 3.12 4.17
C VAL A 77 -4.51 3.93 2.93
N GLY A 78 -5.81 4.07 2.65
CA GLY A 78 -6.28 4.64 1.39
C GLY A 78 -6.09 3.65 0.24
N THR A 79 -6.49 2.42 0.45
CA THR A 79 -6.21 1.26 -0.41
C THR A 79 -6.68 1.43 -1.87
N GLY A 80 -7.71 2.27 -2.12
CA GLY A 80 -8.21 2.53 -3.47
C GLY A 80 -8.74 1.28 -4.15
N ALA A 81 -8.06 0.86 -5.21
CA ALA A 81 -8.35 -0.37 -5.92
C ALA A 81 -7.65 -1.62 -5.33
N GLY A 82 -7.01 -1.51 -4.15
CA GLY A 82 -6.34 -2.64 -3.48
C GLY A 82 -4.83 -2.71 -3.68
N PHE A 83 -4.22 -1.62 -4.16
CA PHE A 83 -2.77 -1.59 -4.41
C PHE A 83 -2.01 -0.78 -3.35
N PRO A 84 -0.90 -1.29 -2.80
CA PRO A 84 -0.17 -2.50 -3.25
C PRO A 84 -0.62 -3.80 -2.56
N SER A 85 -1.48 -3.76 -1.58
CA SER A 85 -1.63 -4.80 -0.57
C SER A 85 -2.31 -6.09 -1.06
N VAL A 86 -3.29 -6.02 -1.97
CA VAL A 86 -3.99 -7.21 -2.46
C VAL A 86 -3.08 -8.10 -3.31
N PRO A 87 -2.28 -7.59 -4.28
CA PRO A 87 -1.26 -8.40 -4.95
C PRO A 87 -0.24 -9.01 -3.99
N VAL A 88 0.18 -8.27 -2.95
CA VAL A 88 1.06 -8.80 -1.90
C VAL A 88 0.39 -9.97 -1.15
N ALA A 89 -0.91 -9.87 -0.84
CA ALA A 89 -1.65 -10.94 -0.18
C ALA A 89 -1.91 -12.17 -1.10
N VAL A 90 -1.94 -11.99 -2.42
CA VAL A 90 -1.92 -13.12 -3.37
C VAL A 90 -0.60 -13.90 -3.25
N LEU A 91 0.53 -13.19 -3.20
CA LEU A 91 1.85 -13.82 -3.05
C LEU A 91 2.09 -14.37 -1.63
N ARG A 92 1.53 -13.72 -0.62
CA ARG A 92 1.70 -14.02 0.82
C ARG A 92 0.34 -14.21 1.49
N SER A 93 -0.28 -15.35 1.23
CA SER A 93 -1.63 -15.71 1.73
C SER A 93 -1.71 -15.85 3.27
N ASP A 94 -0.58 -15.87 3.95
CA ASP A 94 -0.45 -15.90 5.41
C ASP A 94 -0.68 -14.52 6.07
N ILE A 95 -0.57 -13.41 5.31
CA ILE A 95 -0.71 -12.04 5.85
C ILE A 95 -2.14 -11.75 6.30
N LYS A 96 -2.27 -11.13 7.48
CA LYS A 96 -3.54 -10.61 7.98
C LYS A 96 -3.79 -9.21 7.39
N LEU A 97 -4.48 -9.16 6.24
CA LEU A 97 -4.71 -7.95 5.48
C LEU A 97 -5.91 -7.16 6.01
N THR A 98 -5.72 -5.85 6.19
CA THR A 98 -6.79 -4.88 6.46
C THR A 98 -6.74 -3.78 5.40
N LEU A 99 -7.89 -3.51 4.76
CA LEU A 99 -8.06 -2.54 3.68
C LEU A 99 -8.86 -1.35 4.21
N LEU A 100 -8.22 -0.17 4.33
CA LEU A 100 -8.88 1.04 4.82
C LEU A 100 -9.07 2.04 3.68
N ASP A 101 -10.30 2.49 3.47
CA ASP A 101 -10.63 3.58 2.55
C ASP A 101 -11.79 4.44 3.09
N SER A 102 -11.80 5.71 2.72
CA SER A 102 -12.88 6.64 3.07
C SER A 102 -14.11 6.54 2.16
N LEU A 103 -14.01 5.84 1.04
CA LEU A 103 -15.07 5.65 0.07
C LEU A 103 -15.62 4.21 0.14
N ASN A 104 -16.80 4.05 0.73
CA ASN A 104 -17.42 2.74 0.90
C ASN A 104 -17.57 1.94 -0.41
N LYS A 105 -17.83 2.60 -1.53
CA LYS A 105 -17.94 1.95 -2.85
C LYS A 105 -16.67 1.21 -3.27
N ARG A 106 -15.48 1.68 -2.84
CA ARG A 106 -14.20 0.99 -3.08
C ARG A 106 -14.06 -0.25 -2.22
N LEU A 107 -14.52 -0.17 -0.98
CA LEU A 107 -14.51 -1.34 -0.08
C LEU A 107 -15.45 -2.44 -0.55
N VAL A 108 -16.65 -2.08 -1.07
CA VAL A 108 -17.55 -3.05 -1.70
C VAL A 108 -16.89 -3.76 -2.89
N PHE A 109 -16.21 -3.01 -3.76
CA PHE A 109 -15.40 -3.62 -4.83
C PHE A 109 -14.35 -4.58 -4.28
N LEU A 110 -13.60 -4.16 -3.26
CA LEU A 110 -12.52 -4.96 -2.67
C LEU A 110 -13.02 -6.23 -1.97
N GLU A 111 -14.18 -6.18 -1.33
CA GLU A 111 -14.83 -7.37 -0.75
C GLU A 111 -15.21 -8.38 -1.83
N GLU A 112 -15.80 -7.93 -2.94
CA GLU A 112 -16.12 -8.77 -4.09
C GLU A 112 -14.85 -9.34 -4.74
N LEU A 113 -13.86 -8.47 -4.98
CA LEU A 113 -12.58 -8.87 -5.55
C LEU A 113 -11.90 -9.94 -4.69
N CYS A 114 -11.67 -9.65 -3.40
CA CYS A 114 -10.96 -10.56 -2.51
C CYS A 114 -11.68 -11.92 -2.39
N LYS A 115 -13.01 -11.91 -2.35
CA LYS A 115 -13.81 -13.14 -2.39
C LYS A 115 -13.59 -13.91 -3.68
N ALA A 116 -13.60 -13.24 -4.84
CA ALA A 116 -13.46 -13.88 -6.15
C ALA A 116 -12.08 -14.50 -6.37
N ILE A 117 -11.02 -13.88 -5.82
CA ILE A 117 -9.64 -14.37 -5.96
C ILE A 117 -9.15 -15.17 -4.73
N GLY A 118 -10.00 -15.40 -3.73
CA GLY A 118 -9.67 -16.23 -2.56
C GLY A 118 -8.71 -15.55 -1.55
N VAL A 119 -8.58 -14.22 -1.57
CA VAL A 119 -7.78 -13.47 -0.60
C VAL A 119 -8.61 -13.17 0.65
N LYS A 120 -8.06 -13.47 1.83
CA LYS A 120 -8.70 -13.12 3.11
C LYS A 120 -8.32 -11.69 3.52
N SER A 121 -9.30 -10.83 3.71
CA SER A 121 -9.09 -9.44 4.16
C SER A 121 -10.20 -8.97 5.07
N ALA A 122 -9.90 -7.95 5.88
CA ALA A 122 -10.90 -7.16 6.60
C ALA A 122 -10.98 -5.76 5.97
N THR A 123 -12.16 -5.15 5.95
CA THR A 123 -12.37 -3.80 5.45
C THR A 123 -12.64 -2.82 6.60
N VAL A 124 -12.16 -1.59 6.47
CA VAL A 124 -12.39 -0.49 7.43
C VAL A 124 -12.83 0.76 6.67
N HIS A 125 -14.10 1.12 6.80
CA HIS A 125 -14.65 2.34 6.22
C HIS A 125 -14.39 3.52 7.17
N ALA A 126 -13.30 4.23 6.93
CA ALA A 126 -12.90 5.40 7.73
C ALA A 126 -11.96 6.31 6.94
N ARG A 127 -11.88 7.58 7.31
CA ARG A 127 -10.73 8.41 6.95
C ARG A 127 -9.50 7.94 7.71
N ALA A 128 -8.31 8.10 7.11
CA ALA A 128 -7.06 7.66 7.73
C ALA A 128 -6.85 8.30 9.12
N GLU A 129 -7.15 9.60 9.25
CA GLU A 129 -7.02 10.33 10.52
C GLU A 129 -8.00 9.87 11.60
N ASP A 130 -9.18 9.39 11.23
CA ASP A 130 -10.17 8.86 12.18
C ASP A 130 -9.78 7.44 12.60
N GLY A 131 -9.45 6.58 11.64
CA GLY A 131 -8.96 5.23 11.90
C GLY A 131 -7.69 5.20 12.76
N GLY A 132 -6.72 6.12 12.50
CA GLY A 132 -5.48 6.25 13.28
C GLY A 132 -5.68 6.72 14.72
N LYS A 133 -6.86 7.24 15.06
CA LYS A 133 -7.27 7.59 16.44
C LYS A 133 -8.09 6.50 17.12
N ASP A 134 -8.74 5.65 16.33
CA ASP A 134 -9.56 4.56 16.88
C ASP A 134 -8.67 3.57 17.63
N LYS A 135 -8.96 3.32 18.90
CA LYS A 135 -8.25 2.37 19.78
C LYS A 135 -8.20 0.94 19.21
N LYS A 136 -9.14 0.59 18.31
CA LYS A 136 -9.16 -0.71 17.63
C LYS A 136 -8.02 -0.85 16.61
N HIS A 137 -7.57 0.26 16.03
CA HIS A 137 -6.61 0.28 14.92
C HIS A 137 -5.29 0.95 15.27
N ARG A 138 -5.30 1.93 16.21
CA ARG A 138 -4.11 2.66 16.60
C ARG A 138 -3.03 1.75 17.17
N GLU A 139 -1.84 1.78 16.55
CA GLU A 139 -0.65 1.00 16.95
C GLU A 139 -0.93 -0.51 17.10
N LYS A 140 -1.72 -1.08 16.17
CA LYS A 140 -2.11 -2.50 16.20
C LYS A 140 -1.47 -3.34 15.11
N TYR A 141 -0.94 -2.73 14.05
CA TYR A 141 -0.43 -3.44 12.88
C TYR A 141 1.09 -3.54 12.91
N ASP A 142 1.62 -4.65 12.42
CA ASP A 142 3.06 -4.83 12.22
C ASP A 142 3.55 -3.91 11.11
N PHE A 143 2.74 -3.77 10.06
CA PHE A 143 3.03 -2.91 8.92
C PHE A 143 1.82 -2.08 8.50
N ALA A 144 2.10 -0.88 8.02
CA ALA A 144 1.17 -0.10 7.22
C ALA A 144 1.80 0.14 5.84
N CYS A 145 1.01 0.11 4.78
CA CYS A 145 1.46 0.53 3.45
C CYS A 145 0.54 1.60 2.87
N ALA A 146 1.07 2.37 1.91
CA ALA A 146 0.28 3.30 1.13
C ALA A 146 0.97 3.57 -0.22
N ARG A 147 0.15 3.75 -1.28
CA ARG A 147 0.59 4.12 -2.62
C ARG A 147 -0.30 5.24 -3.18
N ALA A 148 0.33 6.31 -3.71
CA ALA A 148 -0.33 7.39 -4.45
C ALA A 148 -1.49 8.13 -3.72
N VAL A 149 -1.50 8.16 -2.38
CA VAL A 149 -2.58 8.79 -1.59
C VAL A 149 -2.29 10.28 -1.34
N ALA A 150 -1.04 10.62 -0.98
CA ALA A 150 -0.63 11.98 -0.61
C ALA A 150 0.91 12.12 -0.64
N SER A 151 1.43 13.33 -0.36
CA SER A 151 2.85 13.53 -0.12
C SER A 151 3.35 12.69 1.06
N LEU A 152 4.63 12.32 1.07
CA LEU A 152 5.22 11.49 2.13
C LEU A 152 5.04 12.10 3.52
N ARG A 153 5.10 13.43 3.62
CA ARG A 153 4.82 14.16 4.86
C ARG A 153 3.43 13.85 5.43
N ASN A 154 2.40 13.93 4.58
CA ASN A 154 1.03 13.64 4.99
C ASN A 154 0.82 12.14 5.23
N LEU A 155 1.41 11.28 4.37
CA LEU A 155 1.36 9.83 4.56
C LEU A 155 1.96 9.39 5.89
N SER A 156 3.03 10.05 6.35
CA SER A 156 3.63 9.75 7.66
C SER A 156 2.63 9.97 8.79
N GLU A 157 1.84 11.05 8.72
CA GLU A 157 0.81 11.35 9.72
C GLU A 157 -0.42 10.42 9.56
N TYR A 158 -0.75 9.95 8.36
CA TYR A 158 -1.84 9.00 8.13
C TYR A 158 -1.49 7.57 8.52
N CYS A 159 -0.26 7.10 8.26
CA CYS A 159 0.08 5.68 8.32
C CYS A 159 0.79 5.26 9.62
N LEU A 160 1.73 6.07 10.14
CA LEU A 160 2.49 5.73 11.35
C LEU A 160 1.63 5.52 12.60
N PRO A 161 0.48 6.22 12.79
CA PRO A 161 -0.39 5.95 13.92
C PRO A 161 -0.99 4.55 13.98
N PHE A 162 -1.06 3.81 12.86
CA PHE A 162 -1.53 2.42 12.85
C PHE A 162 -0.45 1.41 13.25
N VAL A 163 0.84 1.79 13.11
CA VAL A 163 1.98 0.89 13.24
C VAL A 163 2.39 0.74 14.70
N LYS A 164 2.58 -0.49 15.17
CA LYS A 164 3.19 -0.80 16.48
C LYS A 164 4.61 -0.28 16.57
N VAL A 165 5.10 0.05 17.77
CA VAL A 165 6.53 0.25 17.98
C VAL A 165 7.27 -1.04 17.61
N GLY A 166 8.32 -0.91 16.80
CA GLY A 166 9.07 -2.03 16.21
C GLY A 166 8.58 -2.46 14.82
N GLY A 167 7.34 -2.09 14.43
CA GLY A 167 6.81 -2.27 13.08
C GLY A 167 7.31 -1.23 12.07
N ALA A 168 6.77 -1.21 10.84
CA ALA A 168 7.17 -0.24 9.83
C ALA A 168 6.00 0.28 8.97
N PHE A 169 6.11 1.53 8.55
CA PHE A 169 5.36 2.09 7.44
C PHE A 169 6.16 1.93 6.15
N ILE A 170 5.51 1.39 5.12
CA ILE A 170 6.07 1.09 3.80
C ILE A 170 5.42 2.05 2.79
N ALA A 171 6.18 3.04 2.33
CA ALA A 171 5.69 4.05 1.40
C ALA A 171 6.17 3.76 -0.02
N LEU A 172 5.25 3.50 -0.96
CA LEU A 172 5.56 3.35 -2.38
C LEU A 172 5.50 4.72 -3.05
N LYS A 173 6.62 5.14 -3.65
CA LYS A 173 6.80 6.48 -4.22
C LYS A 173 7.36 6.42 -5.64
N GLY A 174 7.13 7.50 -6.38
CA GLY A 174 7.70 7.75 -7.71
C GLY A 174 9.10 8.38 -7.65
N PRO A 175 9.57 8.96 -8.77
CA PRO A 175 10.94 9.47 -8.90
C PRO A 175 11.27 10.63 -7.94
N ASP A 176 10.30 11.42 -7.52
CA ASP A 176 10.49 12.63 -6.68
C ASP A 176 10.59 12.29 -5.18
N TRP A 177 10.88 11.03 -4.85
CA TRP A 177 10.91 10.57 -3.45
C TRP A 177 11.95 11.28 -2.59
N LYS A 178 13.07 11.75 -3.19
CA LYS A 178 14.15 12.41 -2.43
C LYS A 178 13.70 13.76 -1.89
N GLU A 179 13.02 14.53 -2.72
CA GLU A 179 12.42 15.81 -2.36
C GLU A 179 11.32 15.62 -1.32
N GLU A 180 10.42 14.65 -1.57
CA GLU A 180 9.37 14.32 -0.61
C GLU A 180 9.91 13.85 0.74
N LEU A 181 11.00 13.06 0.74
CA LEU A 181 11.64 12.61 1.96
C LEU A 181 12.28 13.78 2.73
N ALA A 182 12.95 14.69 2.03
CA ALA A 182 13.54 15.87 2.66
C ALA A 182 12.49 16.70 3.39
N GLU A 183 11.31 16.89 2.80
CA GLU A 183 10.18 17.62 3.39
C GLU A 183 9.46 16.83 4.51
N ALA A 184 9.55 15.50 4.51
CA ALA A 184 8.83 14.65 5.43
C ALA A 184 9.60 14.33 6.73
N LYS A 185 10.90 14.63 6.82
CA LYS A 185 11.77 14.22 7.94
C LYS A 185 11.18 14.56 9.30
N ASN A 186 10.71 15.80 9.48
CA ASN A 186 10.15 16.23 10.75
C ASN A 186 8.79 15.57 11.05
N ALA A 187 7.95 15.36 10.03
CA ALA A 187 6.69 14.65 10.18
C ALA A 187 6.92 13.18 10.59
N ILE A 188 7.86 12.51 9.93
CA ILE A 188 8.25 11.14 10.26
C ILE A 188 8.70 11.06 11.73
N GLY A 189 9.63 11.91 12.16
CA GLY A 189 10.13 11.95 13.53
C GLY A 189 9.03 12.27 14.55
N THR A 190 8.17 13.24 14.25
CA THR A 190 7.03 13.62 15.12
C THR A 190 6.05 12.47 15.32
N MET A 191 5.83 11.64 14.28
CA MET A 191 4.96 10.45 14.38
C MET A 191 5.63 9.24 15.05
N GLY A 192 6.88 9.39 15.51
CA GLY A 192 7.65 8.30 16.12
C GLY A 192 8.29 7.37 15.10
N GLY A 193 8.49 7.82 13.88
CA GLY A 193 9.15 7.08 12.81
C GLY A 193 10.63 7.46 12.63
N LYS A 194 11.39 6.55 12.00
CA LYS A 194 12.75 6.77 11.53
C LYS A 194 12.92 6.07 10.18
N VAL A 195 13.45 6.76 9.19
CA VAL A 195 13.79 6.13 7.91
C VAL A 195 14.88 5.11 8.15
N GLU A 196 14.61 3.86 7.81
CA GLU A 196 15.53 2.74 7.96
C GLU A 196 16.24 2.43 6.65
N LYS A 197 15.46 2.40 5.55
CA LYS A 197 15.94 1.94 4.25
C LYS A 197 15.12 2.58 3.14
N VAL A 198 15.76 2.74 1.99
CA VAL A 198 15.09 3.07 0.73
C VAL A 198 15.60 2.10 -0.33
N GLU A 199 14.68 1.42 -1.01
CA GLU A 199 14.97 0.56 -2.16
C GLU A 199 14.46 1.25 -3.43
N GLU A 200 15.35 1.39 -4.40
CA GLU A 200 15.02 1.96 -5.70
C GLU A 200 14.88 0.85 -6.75
N PHE A 201 13.84 0.92 -7.57
CA PHE A 201 13.55 -0.02 -8.63
C PHE A 201 13.35 0.72 -9.95
N THR A 202 13.66 0.05 -11.05
CA THR A 202 13.30 0.50 -12.39
C THR A 202 12.36 -0.54 -12.98
N LEU A 203 11.13 -0.11 -13.29
CA LEU A 203 10.13 -0.97 -13.92
C LEU A 203 10.47 -1.20 -15.40
N PRO A 204 9.86 -2.22 -16.06
CA PRO A 204 10.11 -2.52 -17.48
C PRO A 204 9.79 -1.39 -18.46
N ASP A 205 8.94 -0.44 -18.05
CA ASP A 205 8.62 0.78 -18.81
C ASP A 205 9.58 1.95 -18.50
N GLU A 206 10.74 1.65 -17.86
CA GLU A 206 11.77 2.60 -17.42
C GLU A 206 11.34 3.57 -16.30
N SER A 207 10.11 3.47 -15.83
CA SER A 207 9.65 4.30 -14.72
C SER A 207 10.36 3.95 -13.41
N LYS A 208 10.79 4.99 -12.70
CA LYS A 208 11.51 4.85 -11.42
C LYS A 208 10.52 4.72 -10.27
N ARG A 209 10.84 3.85 -9.35
CA ARG A 209 10.10 3.61 -8.10
C ARG A 209 11.03 3.61 -6.92
N ALA A 210 10.53 4.04 -5.78
CA ALA A 210 11.21 3.93 -4.51
C ALA A 210 10.25 3.40 -3.46
N ILE A 211 10.71 2.46 -2.65
CA ILE A 211 10.00 1.93 -1.50
C ILE A 211 10.77 2.36 -0.25
N LEU A 212 10.14 3.23 0.54
CA LEU A 212 10.74 3.74 1.76
C LEU A 212 10.22 2.93 2.94
N ILE A 213 11.14 2.39 3.73
CA ILE A 213 10.85 1.68 4.97
C ILE A 213 11.08 2.63 6.13
N ILE A 214 9.99 2.97 6.83
CA ILE A 214 10.00 3.89 7.96
C ILE A 214 9.67 3.11 9.22
N ARG A 215 10.71 2.78 10.00
CA ARG A 215 10.58 2.02 11.24
C ARG A 215 9.89 2.83 12.32
N LYS A 216 8.91 2.26 13.00
CA LYS A 216 8.27 2.85 14.17
C LYS A 216 9.13 2.65 15.40
N VAL A 217 9.76 3.72 15.89
CA VAL A 217 10.72 3.66 17.01
C VAL A 217 10.14 4.17 18.34
N SER A 218 9.04 4.92 18.29
CA SER A 218 8.31 5.37 19.48
C SER A 218 6.82 5.54 19.19
N GLN A 219 6.01 5.66 20.23
CA GLN A 219 4.56 5.88 20.09
C GLN A 219 4.28 7.23 19.41
N THR A 220 3.24 7.26 18.58
CA THR A 220 2.72 8.52 18.03
C THR A 220 2.05 9.34 19.14
N PRO A 221 2.41 10.63 19.31
CA PRO A 221 1.80 11.47 20.34
C PRO A 221 0.25 11.53 20.21
N PRO A 222 -0.49 11.61 21.32
CA PRO A 222 -1.96 11.47 21.33
C PRO A 222 -2.72 12.49 20.47
N GLN A 223 -2.15 13.68 20.23
CA GLN A 223 -2.75 14.71 19.40
C GLN A 223 -2.77 14.37 17.89
N PHE A 224 -1.99 13.37 17.48
CA PHE A 224 -1.90 12.90 16.09
C PHE A 224 -2.65 11.57 15.89
N PRO A 225 -3.12 11.30 14.66
CA PRO A 225 -3.08 12.18 13.48
C PRO A 225 -4.03 13.38 13.62
N ARG A 226 -3.69 14.49 12.96
CA ARG A 226 -4.57 15.66 12.86
C ARG A 226 -5.58 15.46 11.73
N THR A 227 -6.61 16.28 11.67
CA THR A 227 -7.53 16.29 10.53
C THR A 227 -6.84 16.81 9.26
N ALA A 228 -7.25 16.35 8.08
CA ALA A 228 -6.69 16.77 6.79
C ALA A 228 -6.65 18.30 6.63
N ALA A 229 -7.70 19.01 7.07
CA ALA A 229 -7.74 20.47 7.05
C ALA A 229 -6.66 21.13 7.92
N LYS A 230 -6.35 20.55 9.10
CA LYS A 230 -5.26 21.04 9.96
C LYS A 230 -3.88 20.75 9.37
N MET A 231 -3.70 19.60 8.74
CA MET A 231 -2.45 19.24 8.08
C MET A 231 -2.13 20.18 6.92
N THR A 232 -3.14 20.53 6.10
CA THR A 232 -3.00 21.49 5.00
C THR A 232 -2.69 22.91 5.50
N LYS A 233 -3.37 23.38 6.56
CA LYS A 233 -3.18 24.75 7.10
C LYS A 233 -1.86 24.93 7.86
N LYS A 234 -1.38 23.88 8.53
CA LYS A 234 -0.15 23.90 9.35
C LYS A 234 0.62 22.60 9.13
N PRO A 235 1.29 22.45 7.98
CA PRO A 235 2.13 21.29 7.73
C PRO A 235 3.23 21.18 8.79
N ILE A 236 3.66 19.96 9.10
CA ILE A 236 4.84 19.73 9.95
C ILE A 236 6.07 19.96 9.06
N VAL A 237 6.77 21.02 9.31
CA VAL A 237 7.99 21.44 8.59
C VAL A 237 9.22 21.28 9.45
#